data_099f2a8afe51ab31ccc3b38bfb9978f7
#
_entry.id   099f2a8afe51ab31ccc3b38bfb9978f7
#
_cell.length_a   1.000
_cell.length_b   1.000
_cell.length_c   1.000
_cell.angle_alpha   90.00
_cell.angle_beta   90.00
_cell.angle_gamma   90.00
#
_symmetry.space_group_name_H-M   'P 1'
#
loop_
_entity.id
_entity.type
_entity.pdbx_description
1 polymer ?
#
loop_
_entity_poly.entity_id
_entity_poly.type
_entity_poly.pdbx_seq_one_letter_code
_entity_poly.pdbx_strand_id
1 'polypeptide(L)'
;MAASGASSWQGYAVAIGGVTVVIAGRLLADRWLGDAMPFGMLTVVVAAAAALGGLAPGFLAAGLGLVASAFFILPPRWTFAGAWETQHVIATSGYAASTIAVTVLAHYLRRTRARAEETMAGLLREQERLRQSEERIRVSEERLAMAIEVGGIAIWDHDVERGTMTWTERHFTVLGLDPTSIEPTYERWRDSIHPE
;
A
#
# COMPACT_ATOMS: atom_id res chain seq x y z
N MET A 1 -13.13 10.19 4.80
CA MET A 1 -13.78 10.65 3.54
C MET A 1 -13.42 12.07 3.08
N ALA A 2 -12.62 12.85 3.80
CA ALA A 2 -12.30 14.25 3.44
C ALA A 2 -11.04 14.45 2.56
N ALA A 3 -10.17 13.45 2.40
CA ALA A 3 -8.93 13.58 1.62
C ALA A 3 -9.10 13.44 0.10
N SER A 4 -10.23 12.90 -0.39
CA SER A 4 -10.46 12.72 -1.83
C SER A 4 -10.87 14.00 -2.56
N GLY A 5 -11.42 14.98 -1.87
CA GLY A 5 -11.88 16.25 -2.46
C GLY A 5 -10.74 17.22 -2.79
N ALA A 6 -9.72 17.31 -1.93
CA ALA A 6 -8.60 18.23 -2.13
C ALA A 6 -7.71 17.83 -3.33
N SER A 7 -7.57 16.53 -3.60
CA SER A 7 -6.77 16.00 -4.73
C SER A 7 -7.45 16.21 -6.09
N SER A 8 -8.78 16.23 -6.17
CA SER A 8 -9.48 16.34 -7.44
C SER A 8 -9.42 17.77 -8.02
N TRP A 9 -9.60 18.80 -7.21
CA TRP A 9 -9.56 20.18 -7.68
C TRP A 9 -8.17 20.60 -8.17
N GLN A 10 -7.10 20.07 -7.54
CA GLN A 10 -5.71 20.28 -8.01
C GLN A 10 -5.50 19.71 -9.41
N GLY A 11 -6.06 18.53 -9.70
CA GLY A 11 -6.04 17.95 -11.04
C GLY A 11 -6.73 18.83 -12.08
N TYR A 12 -7.88 19.43 -11.75
CA TYR A 12 -8.59 20.38 -12.63
C TYR A 12 -7.81 21.68 -12.79
N ALA A 13 -7.21 22.21 -11.73
CA ALA A 13 -6.38 23.41 -11.82
C ALA A 13 -5.15 23.19 -12.72
N VAL A 14 -4.50 22.03 -12.62
CA VAL A 14 -3.39 21.65 -13.51
C VAL A 14 -3.87 21.43 -14.94
N ALA A 15 -5.04 20.83 -15.16
CA ALA A 15 -5.60 20.63 -16.49
C ALA A 15 -5.82 21.97 -17.20
N ILE A 16 -6.52 22.91 -16.58
CA ILE A 16 -6.87 24.21 -17.16
C ILE A 16 -5.62 25.10 -17.22
N GLY A 17 -4.93 25.29 -16.09
CA GLY A 17 -3.76 26.17 -16.02
C GLY A 17 -2.60 25.67 -16.87
N GLY A 18 -2.32 24.36 -16.85
CA GLY A 18 -1.26 23.75 -17.63
C GLY A 18 -1.49 23.85 -19.14
N VAL A 19 -2.71 23.58 -19.61
CA VAL A 19 -3.05 23.76 -21.05
C VAL A 19 -2.93 25.22 -21.44
N THR A 20 -3.42 26.16 -20.63
CA THR A 20 -3.32 27.59 -20.91
C THR A 20 -1.86 28.04 -21.00
N VAL A 21 -1.01 27.62 -20.05
CA VAL A 21 0.43 27.97 -20.04
C VAL A 21 1.14 27.40 -21.27
N VAL A 22 0.87 26.12 -21.61
CA VAL A 22 1.50 25.50 -22.78
C VAL A 22 1.08 26.16 -24.07
N ILE A 23 -0.22 26.49 -24.26
CA ILE A 23 -0.69 27.19 -25.45
C ILE A 23 -0.12 28.61 -25.52
N ALA A 24 -0.13 29.37 -24.42
CA ALA A 24 0.45 30.71 -24.38
C ALA A 24 1.97 30.68 -24.69
N GLY A 25 2.69 29.76 -24.04
CA GLY A 25 4.11 29.56 -24.30
C GLY A 25 4.39 29.19 -25.78
N ARG A 26 3.54 28.30 -26.33
CA ARG A 26 3.63 27.89 -27.74
C ARG A 26 3.40 29.07 -28.71
N LEU A 27 2.40 29.90 -28.44
CA LEU A 27 2.13 31.09 -29.24
C LEU A 27 3.28 32.09 -29.17
N LEU A 28 3.91 32.28 -28.01
CA LEU A 28 5.09 33.14 -27.85
C LEU A 28 6.33 32.58 -28.58
N ALA A 29 6.48 31.25 -28.56
CA ALA A 29 7.61 30.56 -29.20
C ALA A 29 7.37 30.24 -30.70
N ASP A 30 6.23 30.59 -31.24
CA ASP A 30 5.81 30.27 -32.61
C ASP A 30 6.84 30.73 -33.67
N ARG A 31 7.46 31.87 -33.44
CA ARG A 31 8.52 32.43 -34.29
C ARG A 31 9.75 31.51 -34.45
N TRP A 32 9.98 30.61 -33.48
CA TRP A 32 11.16 29.75 -33.41
C TRP A 32 10.84 28.28 -33.64
N LEU A 33 9.65 27.81 -33.24
CA LEU A 33 9.28 26.40 -33.34
C LEU A 33 8.58 26.03 -34.67
N GLY A 34 8.01 27.00 -35.41
CA GLY A 34 7.25 26.74 -36.64
C GLY A 34 6.15 25.73 -36.40
N ASP A 35 5.95 24.76 -37.28
CA ASP A 35 4.91 23.72 -37.16
C ASP A 35 5.40 22.44 -36.44
N ALA A 36 6.59 22.48 -35.81
CA ALA A 36 7.17 21.32 -35.13
C ALA A 36 6.47 21.03 -33.79
N MET A 37 6.22 19.74 -33.52
CA MET A 37 5.73 19.18 -32.25
C MET A 37 4.48 19.87 -31.64
N PRO A 38 3.34 19.91 -32.33
CA PRO A 38 2.16 20.61 -31.86
C PRO A 38 1.58 20.08 -30.53
N PHE A 39 1.80 18.78 -30.22
CA PHE A 39 1.17 18.08 -29.10
C PHE A 39 2.11 17.64 -27.97
N GLY A 40 3.44 17.71 -28.15
CA GLY A 40 4.39 17.09 -27.21
C GLY A 40 4.25 17.58 -25.76
N MET A 41 4.21 18.91 -25.55
CA MET A 41 4.11 19.48 -24.20
C MET A 41 2.72 19.27 -23.57
N LEU A 42 1.65 19.16 -24.38
CA LEU A 42 0.29 18.93 -23.90
C LEU A 42 0.15 17.54 -23.28
N THR A 43 0.85 16.53 -23.79
CA THR A 43 0.84 15.19 -23.24
C THR A 43 1.38 15.18 -21.79
N VAL A 44 2.38 16.02 -21.49
CA VAL A 44 2.92 16.15 -20.13
C VAL A 44 1.87 16.74 -19.18
N VAL A 45 1.12 17.75 -19.63
CA VAL A 45 0.04 18.35 -18.84
C VAL A 45 -1.07 17.33 -18.57
N VAL A 46 -1.43 16.54 -19.58
CA VAL A 46 -2.42 15.44 -19.41
C VAL A 46 -1.94 14.43 -18.39
N ALA A 47 -0.65 14.01 -18.47
CA ALA A 47 -0.07 13.09 -17.50
C ALA A 47 -0.09 13.65 -16.07
N ALA A 48 0.26 14.92 -15.89
CA ALA A 48 0.25 15.60 -14.59
C ALA A 48 -1.20 15.73 -14.04
N ALA A 49 -2.15 16.15 -14.86
CA ALA A 49 -3.55 16.26 -14.47
C ALA A 49 -4.14 14.90 -14.07
N ALA A 50 -3.84 13.86 -14.85
CA ALA A 50 -4.26 12.49 -14.55
C ALA A 50 -3.59 11.93 -13.28
N ALA A 51 -2.30 12.21 -13.09
CA ALA A 51 -1.56 11.77 -11.91
C ALA A 51 -2.07 12.43 -10.62
N LEU A 52 -2.49 13.67 -10.65
CA LEU A 52 -2.99 14.42 -9.49
C LEU A 52 -4.50 14.23 -9.27
N GLY A 53 -5.31 14.28 -10.32
CA GLY A 53 -6.77 14.30 -10.23
C GLY A 53 -7.48 13.01 -10.68
N GLY A 54 -6.79 12.10 -11.36
CA GLY A 54 -7.37 10.86 -11.91
C GLY A 54 -7.93 11.03 -13.32
N LEU A 55 -8.88 10.15 -13.69
CA LEU A 55 -9.38 10.07 -15.07
C LEU A 55 -10.03 11.37 -15.56
N ALA A 56 -10.92 11.96 -14.77
CA ALA A 56 -11.70 13.12 -15.21
C ALA A 56 -10.83 14.35 -15.54
N PRO A 57 -9.89 14.81 -14.68
CA PRO A 57 -8.98 15.89 -15.04
C PRO A 57 -8.04 15.54 -16.20
N GLY A 58 -7.61 14.27 -16.31
CA GLY A 58 -6.79 13.82 -17.43
C GLY A 58 -7.51 13.95 -18.77
N PHE A 59 -8.76 13.48 -18.85
CA PHE A 59 -9.57 13.62 -20.07
C PHE A 59 -9.96 15.09 -20.35
N LEU A 60 -10.20 15.89 -19.33
CA LEU A 60 -10.42 17.32 -19.49
C LEU A 60 -9.18 17.99 -20.13
N ALA A 61 -8.00 17.73 -19.61
CA ALA A 61 -6.75 18.27 -20.14
C ALA A 61 -6.52 17.81 -21.60
N ALA A 62 -6.79 16.54 -21.90
CA ALA A 62 -6.66 16.00 -23.25
C ALA A 62 -7.63 16.68 -24.23
N GLY A 63 -8.90 16.82 -23.85
CA GLY A 63 -9.93 17.50 -24.65
C GLY A 63 -9.63 18.98 -24.88
N LEU A 64 -9.28 19.70 -23.81
CA LEU A 64 -8.88 21.13 -23.93
C LEU A 64 -7.64 21.29 -24.79
N GLY A 65 -6.63 20.42 -24.63
CA GLY A 65 -5.42 20.42 -25.44
C GLY A 65 -5.71 20.18 -26.92
N LEU A 66 -6.63 19.25 -27.22
CA LEU A 66 -7.03 18.94 -28.58
C LEU A 66 -7.77 20.13 -29.25
N VAL A 67 -8.76 20.70 -28.57
CA VAL A 67 -9.50 21.87 -29.07
C VAL A 67 -8.59 23.08 -29.24
N ALA A 68 -7.76 23.36 -28.24
CA ALA A 68 -6.83 24.47 -28.30
C ALA A 68 -5.79 24.31 -29.41
N SER A 69 -5.27 23.10 -29.63
CA SER A 69 -4.34 22.83 -30.72
C SER A 69 -4.98 22.97 -32.09
N ALA A 70 -6.20 22.46 -32.25
CA ALA A 70 -6.95 22.59 -33.51
C ALA A 70 -7.24 24.07 -33.89
N PHE A 71 -7.46 24.94 -32.89
CA PHE A 71 -7.81 26.35 -33.14
C PHE A 71 -6.57 27.26 -33.23
N PHE A 72 -5.58 27.08 -32.36
CA PHE A 72 -4.46 28.02 -32.23
C PHE A 72 -3.17 27.57 -32.96
N ILE A 73 -2.95 26.27 -33.15
CA ILE A 73 -1.67 25.73 -33.63
C ILE A 73 -1.79 25.26 -35.09
N LEU A 74 -2.85 24.50 -35.44
CA LEU A 74 -2.98 23.93 -36.79
C LEU A 74 -3.32 24.97 -37.85
N PRO A 75 -2.58 25.02 -38.99
CA PRO A 75 -2.94 25.89 -40.11
C PRO A 75 -4.20 25.41 -40.86
N PRO A 76 -5.05 26.32 -41.39
CA PRO A 76 -5.05 27.76 -41.17
C PRO A 76 -5.49 28.10 -39.75
N ARG A 77 -4.69 28.92 -39.05
CA ARG A 77 -4.94 29.32 -37.66
C ARG A 77 -6.21 30.11 -37.51
N TRP A 78 -6.80 30.08 -36.29
CA TRP A 78 -8.04 30.77 -35.93
C TRP A 78 -9.29 30.22 -36.64
N THR A 79 -9.18 29.04 -37.24
CA THR A 79 -10.29 28.29 -37.84
C THR A 79 -10.15 26.78 -37.54
N PHE A 80 -11.24 26.06 -37.66
CA PHE A 80 -11.20 24.58 -37.56
C PHE A 80 -11.02 23.90 -38.92
N ALA A 81 -10.88 24.67 -40.04
CA ALA A 81 -10.83 24.12 -41.37
C ALA A 81 -9.62 23.21 -41.62
N GLY A 82 -8.44 23.55 -41.04
CA GLY A 82 -7.24 22.73 -41.16
C GLY A 82 -7.24 21.39 -40.40
N ALA A 83 -8.18 21.23 -39.45
CA ALA A 83 -8.25 20.01 -38.66
C ALA A 83 -8.56 18.75 -39.49
N TRP A 84 -9.13 18.92 -40.69
CA TRP A 84 -9.56 17.83 -41.58
C TRP A 84 -8.50 17.41 -42.61
N GLU A 85 -7.36 18.08 -42.69
CA GLU A 85 -6.24 17.61 -43.52
C GLU A 85 -5.70 16.30 -43.03
N THR A 86 -5.34 15.36 -43.94
CA THR A 86 -4.93 14.00 -43.61
C THR A 86 -3.76 13.97 -42.63
N GLN A 87 -2.75 14.84 -42.80
CA GLN A 87 -1.60 14.90 -41.90
C GLN A 87 -1.98 15.35 -40.48
N HIS A 88 -2.95 16.26 -40.34
CA HIS A 88 -3.44 16.75 -39.05
C HIS A 88 -4.34 15.72 -38.37
N VAL A 89 -5.12 14.97 -39.13
CA VAL A 89 -5.93 13.86 -38.63
C VAL A 89 -5.03 12.77 -38.03
N ILE A 90 -3.92 12.42 -38.69
CA ILE A 90 -2.95 11.44 -38.18
C ILE A 90 -2.31 11.96 -36.88
N ALA A 91 -1.84 13.20 -36.86
CA ALA A 91 -1.22 13.79 -35.66
C ALA A 91 -2.20 13.88 -34.46
N THR A 92 -3.44 14.29 -34.72
CA THR A 92 -4.50 14.41 -33.73
C THR A 92 -4.93 13.05 -33.17
N SER A 93 -5.05 12.04 -34.05
CA SER A 93 -5.38 10.67 -33.61
C SER A 93 -4.23 10.06 -32.77
N GLY A 94 -2.99 10.30 -33.14
CA GLY A 94 -1.81 9.90 -32.34
C GLY A 94 -1.79 10.58 -30.97
N TYR A 95 -2.10 11.86 -30.90
CA TYR A 95 -2.24 12.59 -29.63
C TYR A 95 -3.38 12.02 -28.79
N ALA A 96 -4.57 11.79 -29.38
CA ALA A 96 -5.70 11.23 -28.67
C ALA A 96 -5.38 9.83 -28.10
N ALA A 97 -4.77 8.96 -28.90
CA ALA A 97 -4.37 7.62 -28.48
C ALA A 97 -3.34 7.68 -27.31
N SER A 98 -2.32 8.54 -27.44
CA SER A 98 -1.29 8.68 -26.41
C SER A 98 -1.84 9.23 -25.10
N THR A 99 -2.73 10.23 -25.16
CA THR A 99 -3.32 10.81 -23.97
C THR A 99 -4.30 9.88 -23.27
N ILE A 100 -5.05 9.07 -24.00
CA ILE A 100 -5.88 7.99 -23.44
C ILE A 100 -4.99 6.99 -22.71
N ALA A 101 -3.94 6.50 -23.37
CA ALA A 101 -3.03 5.52 -22.79
C ALA A 101 -2.36 6.05 -21.50
N VAL A 102 -1.85 7.29 -21.54
CA VAL A 102 -1.23 7.95 -20.37
C VAL A 102 -2.23 8.14 -19.24
N THR A 103 -3.44 8.57 -19.53
CA THR A 103 -4.48 8.80 -18.52
C THR A 103 -4.89 7.49 -17.84
N VAL A 104 -5.09 6.43 -18.62
CA VAL A 104 -5.44 5.11 -18.11
C VAL A 104 -4.29 4.54 -17.27
N LEU A 105 -3.05 4.64 -17.74
CA LEU A 105 -1.86 4.18 -17.02
C LEU A 105 -1.70 4.93 -15.69
N ALA A 106 -1.81 6.25 -15.70
CA ALA A 106 -1.72 7.06 -14.49
C ALA A 106 -2.80 6.68 -13.47
N HIS A 107 -4.04 6.44 -13.94
CA HIS A 107 -5.11 5.96 -13.08
C HIS A 107 -4.83 4.57 -12.49
N TYR A 108 -4.35 3.63 -13.30
CA TYR A 108 -3.97 2.29 -12.85
C TYR A 108 -2.87 2.34 -11.79
N LEU A 109 -1.81 3.11 -12.04
CA LEU A 109 -0.70 3.28 -11.08
C LEU A 109 -1.17 3.87 -9.75
N ARG A 110 -2.07 4.88 -9.79
CA ARG A 110 -2.65 5.45 -8.56
C ARG A 110 -3.43 4.40 -7.76
N ARG A 111 -4.28 3.61 -8.44
CA ARG A 111 -5.05 2.55 -7.77
C ARG A 111 -4.14 1.49 -7.16
N THR A 112 -3.10 1.10 -7.88
CA THR A 112 -2.15 0.09 -7.38
C THR A 112 -1.39 0.59 -6.16
N ARG A 113 -0.94 1.86 -6.18
CA ARG A 113 -0.29 2.48 -5.01
C ARG A 113 -1.22 2.56 -3.81
N ALA A 114 -2.45 3.02 -4.00
CA ALA A 114 -3.43 3.10 -2.91
C ALA A 114 -3.70 1.72 -2.27
N ARG A 115 -3.84 0.67 -3.09
CA ARG A 115 -4.00 -0.70 -2.58
C ARG A 115 -2.77 -1.20 -1.83
N ALA A 116 -1.57 -0.90 -2.34
CA ALA A 116 -0.32 -1.27 -1.68
C ALA A 116 -0.19 -0.59 -0.30
N GLU A 117 -0.54 0.69 -0.21
CA GLU A 117 -0.55 1.45 1.04
C GLU A 117 -1.56 0.88 2.06
N GLU A 118 -2.77 0.54 1.62
CA GLU A 118 -3.79 -0.10 2.45
C GLU A 118 -3.34 -1.46 2.98
N THR A 119 -2.76 -2.29 2.10
CA THR A 119 -2.23 -3.60 2.48
C THR A 119 -1.08 -3.46 3.48
N MET A 120 -0.15 -2.55 3.23
CA MET A 120 0.97 -2.30 4.13
C MET A 120 0.50 -1.81 5.50
N ALA A 121 -0.47 -0.88 5.53
CA ALA A 121 -1.07 -0.42 6.77
C ALA A 121 -1.79 -1.56 7.53
N GLY A 122 -2.42 -2.48 6.81
CA GLY A 122 -3.03 -3.69 7.39
C GLY A 122 -2.00 -4.61 8.04
N LEU A 123 -0.91 -4.91 7.31
CA LEU A 123 0.18 -5.75 7.81
C LEU A 123 0.87 -5.15 9.06
N LEU A 124 1.13 -3.85 9.06
CA LEU A 124 1.71 -3.16 10.22
C LEU A 124 0.82 -3.26 11.47
N ARG A 125 -0.51 -3.12 11.30
CA ARG A 125 -1.45 -3.29 12.41
C ARG A 125 -1.47 -4.72 12.95
N GLU A 126 -1.42 -5.71 12.07
CA GLU A 126 -1.39 -7.12 12.46
C GLU A 126 -0.08 -7.47 13.18
N GLN A 127 1.05 -7.00 12.67
CA GLN A 127 2.35 -7.17 13.32
C GLN A 127 2.36 -6.58 14.74
N GLU A 128 1.80 -5.38 14.91
CA GLU A 128 1.72 -4.75 16.23
C GLU A 128 0.81 -5.53 17.19
N ARG A 129 -0.31 -6.10 16.69
CA ARG A 129 -1.18 -6.97 17.49
C ARG A 129 -0.48 -8.23 17.96
N LEU A 130 0.25 -8.90 17.05
CA LEU A 130 1.03 -10.08 17.39
C LEU A 130 2.07 -9.77 18.46
N ARG A 131 2.84 -8.70 18.27
CA ARG A 131 3.84 -8.26 19.24
C ARG A 131 3.24 -7.96 20.62
N GLN A 132 2.08 -7.30 20.66
CA GLN A 132 1.39 -7.04 21.93
C GLN A 132 0.86 -8.33 22.59
N SER A 133 0.46 -9.32 21.78
CA SER A 133 0.04 -10.63 22.27
C SER A 133 1.21 -11.42 22.85
N GLU A 134 2.33 -11.46 22.13
CA GLU A 134 3.57 -12.10 22.59
C GLU A 134 4.07 -11.49 23.91
N GLU A 135 4.07 -10.16 24.00
CA GLU A 135 4.47 -9.46 25.22
C GLU A 135 3.54 -9.78 26.41
N ARG A 136 2.23 -9.86 26.17
CA ARG A 136 1.29 -10.26 27.25
C ARG A 136 1.54 -11.69 27.70
N ILE A 137 1.78 -12.62 26.78
CA ILE A 137 2.11 -14.01 27.11
C ILE A 137 3.39 -14.05 27.93
N ARG A 138 4.46 -13.39 27.48
CA ARG A 138 5.74 -13.31 28.17
C ARG A 138 5.61 -12.78 29.61
N VAL A 139 4.89 -11.66 29.77
CA VAL A 139 4.66 -11.07 31.11
C VAL A 139 3.83 -12.02 31.99
N SER A 140 2.86 -12.73 31.40
CA SER A 140 2.05 -13.71 32.13
C SER A 140 2.87 -14.92 32.59
N GLU A 141 3.72 -15.44 31.71
CA GLU A 141 4.65 -16.53 32.00
C GLU A 141 5.66 -16.16 33.09
N GLU A 142 6.24 -14.97 33.00
CA GLU A 142 7.16 -14.44 34.05
C GLU A 142 6.47 -14.32 35.41
N ARG A 143 5.22 -13.79 35.43
CA ARG A 143 4.45 -13.72 36.68
C ARG A 143 4.11 -15.08 37.24
N LEU A 144 3.74 -16.04 36.38
CA LEU A 144 3.44 -17.40 36.76
C LEU A 144 4.67 -18.08 37.32
N ALA A 145 5.83 -17.97 36.62
CA ALA A 145 7.10 -18.52 37.08
C ALA A 145 7.48 -17.97 38.46
N MET A 146 7.36 -16.64 38.64
CA MET A 146 7.63 -15.98 39.92
C MET A 146 6.69 -16.46 41.02
N ALA A 147 5.38 -16.61 40.74
CA ALA A 147 4.40 -17.10 41.69
C ALA A 147 4.66 -18.56 42.10
N ILE A 148 5.09 -19.41 41.17
CA ILE A 148 5.50 -20.80 41.41
C ILE A 148 6.74 -20.85 42.32
N GLU A 149 7.74 -20.02 41.99
CA GLU A 149 9.00 -19.99 42.76
C GLU A 149 8.77 -19.49 44.19
N VAL A 150 8.14 -18.34 44.36
CA VAL A 150 7.82 -17.74 45.68
C VAL A 150 6.86 -18.63 46.48
N GLY A 151 5.84 -19.18 45.81
CA GLY A 151 4.85 -20.07 46.44
C GLY A 151 5.39 -21.44 46.81
N GLY A 152 6.58 -21.81 46.34
CA GLY A 152 7.17 -23.15 46.56
C GLY A 152 6.31 -24.27 46.00
N ILE A 153 5.61 -23.99 44.87
CA ILE A 153 4.65 -24.92 44.27
C ILE A 153 5.38 -26.00 43.51
N ALA A 154 5.09 -27.27 43.83
CA ALA A 154 5.53 -28.43 43.09
C ALA A 154 4.56 -28.70 41.92
N ILE A 155 5.09 -28.76 40.70
CA ILE A 155 4.29 -29.03 39.49
C ILE A 155 4.74 -30.35 38.88
N TRP A 156 3.77 -31.09 38.39
CA TRP A 156 3.99 -32.27 37.55
C TRP A 156 3.04 -32.25 36.37
N ASP A 157 3.45 -32.87 35.28
CA ASP A 157 2.65 -33.06 34.06
C ASP A 157 2.78 -34.52 33.61
N HIS A 158 1.66 -35.10 33.15
CA HIS A 158 1.59 -36.48 32.68
C HIS A 158 0.93 -36.53 31.29
N ASP A 159 1.76 -36.79 30.28
CA ASP A 159 1.28 -37.10 28.93
C ASP A 159 0.82 -38.58 28.91
N VAL A 160 -0.50 -38.79 29.02
CA VAL A 160 -1.10 -40.12 29.09
C VAL A 160 -0.94 -40.90 27.78
N GLU A 161 -0.87 -40.20 26.62
CA GLU A 161 -0.72 -40.88 25.33
C GLU A 161 0.70 -41.42 25.13
N ARG A 162 1.69 -40.67 25.56
CA ARG A 162 3.11 -41.06 25.46
C ARG A 162 3.61 -41.80 26.65
N GLY A 163 2.88 -41.81 27.76
CA GLY A 163 3.27 -42.39 29.01
C GLY A 163 4.46 -41.69 29.66
N THR A 164 4.69 -40.41 29.33
CA THR A 164 5.81 -39.63 29.88
C THR A 164 5.35 -38.71 30.99
N MET A 165 6.16 -38.54 32.02
CA MET A 165 5.87 -37.67 33.15
C MET A 165 7.02 -36.68 33.36
N THR A 166 6.68 -35.44 33.67
CA THR A 166 7.67 -34.38 33.95
C THR A 166 7.40 -33.81 35.34
N TRP A 167 8.44 -33.64 36.13
CA TRP A 167 8.38 -33.04 37.45
C TRP A 167 9.26 -31.81 37.54
N THR A 168 8.81 -30.76 38.23
CA THR A 168 9.72 -29.67 38.61
C THR A 168 10.68 -30.08 39.72
N GLU A 169 11.81 -29.41 39.86
CA GLU A 169 12.81 -29.67 40.92
C GLU A 169 12.17 -29.60 42.31
N ARG A 170 11.22 -28.70 42.50
CA ARG A 170 10.44 -28.57 43.71
C ARG A 170 9.62 -29.83 44.02
N HIS A 171 9.10 -30.53 43.02
CA HIS A 171 8.35 -31.77 43.21
C HIS A 171 9.22 -32.87 43.76
N PHE A 172 10.45 -33.03 43.25
CA PHE A 172 11.42 -33.94 43.82
C PHE A 172 11.75 -33.60 45.28
N THR A 173 11.94 -32.31 45.58
CA THR A 173 12.24 -31.85 46.95
C THR A 173 11.10 -32.17 47.91
N VAL A 174 9.84 -31.96 47.51
CA VAL A 174 8.64 -32.21 48.34
C VAL A 174 8.53 -33.73 48.64
N LEU A 175 8.86 -34.59 47.68
CA LEU A 175 8.83 -36.03 47.85
C LEU A 175 10.09 -36.59 48.53
N GLY A 176 11.09 -35.76 48.79
CA GLY A 176 12.37 -36.20 49.38
C GLY A 176 13.24 -37.02 48.44
N LEU A 177 13.08 -36.84 47.13
CA LEU A 177 13.77 -37.59 46.09
C LEU A 177 14.89 -36.76 45.44
N ASP A 178 15.94 -37.44 44.96
CA ASP A 178 17.02 -36.82 44.25
C ASP A 178 16.76 -36.78 42.75
N PRO A 179 16.66 -35.57 42.15
CA PRO A 179 16.34 -35.40 40.72
C PRO A 179 17.40 -35.98 39.78
N THR A 180 18.60 -36.20 40.24
CA THR A 180 19.71 -36.75 39.41
C THR A 180 19.69 -38.27 39.34
N SER A 181 19.02 -38.95 40.29
CA SER A 181 19.01 -40.40 40.42
C SER A 181 17.70 -41.07 40.07
N ILE A 182 16.62 -40.27 39.84
CA ILE A 182 15.28 -40.78 39.68
C ILE A 182 14.61 -40.19 38.46
N GLU A 183 14.15 -41.05 37.55
CA GLU A 183 13.30 -40.66 36.43
C GLU A 183 11.85 -40.53 36.90
N PRO A 184 11.15 -39.42 36.56
CA PRO A 184 9.74 -39.21 36.90
C PRO A 184 8.83 -40.17 36.12
N THR A 185 8.11 -41.04 36.84
CA THR A 185 7.14 -41.96 36.28
C THR A 185 5.86 -41.96 37.14
N TYR A 186 4.75 -42.39 36.50
CA TYR A 186 3.48 -42.51 37.21
C TYR A 186 3.56 -43.50 38.38
N GLU A 187 4.25 -44.62 38.22
CA GLU A 187 4.46 -45.60 39.25
C GLU A 187 5.19 -45.03 40.47
N ARG A 188 6.27 -44.27 40.22
CA ARG A 188 7.03 -43.61 41.30
C ARG A 188 6.18 -42.57 42.05
N TRP A 189 5.38 -41.83 41.35
CA TRP A 189 4.46 -40.87 41.97
C TRP A 189 3.44 -41.61 42.84
N ARG A 190 2.77 -42.64 42.31
CA ARG A 190 1.80 -43.45 43.03
C ARG A 190 2.39 -44.07 44.28
N ASP A 191 3.59 -44.64 44.19
CA ASP A 191 4.26 -45.33 45.30
C ASP A 191 4.75 -44.33 46.38
N SER A 192 4.83 -43.04 46.06
CA SER A 192 5.18 -41.96 47.00
C SER A 192 3.95 -41.44 47.77
N ILE A 193 2.74 -41.81 47.38
CA ILE A 193 1.52 -41.49 48.12
C ILE A 193 1.31 -42.48 49.23
N HIS A 194 1.06 -41.97 50.46
CA HIS A 194 0.83 -42.82 51.61
C HIS A 194 -0.41 -43.69 51.42
N PRO A 195 -0.32 -45.00 51.56
CA PRO A 195 -1.48 -45.90 51.47
C PRO A 195 -2.27 -45.78 52.77
N GLU A 196 -3.34 -44.95 52.76
CA GLU A 196 -4.42 -45.06 53.74
C GLU A 196 -5.64 -45.63 53.08
#